data_7f7307a5d221ab29a604ccdd5cc130f7
#
_entry.id   7f7307a5d221ab29a604ccdd5cc130f7
#
_cell.length_a   1.000
_cell.length_b   1.000
_cell.length_c   1.000
_cell.angle_alpha   90.00
_cell.angle_beta   90.00
_cell.angle_gamma   90.00
#
_symmetry.space_group_name_H-M   'P 1'
#
loop_
_entity.id
_entity.type
_entity.pdbx_description
1 polymer ?
#
loop_
_entity_poly.entity_id
_entity_poly.type
_entity_poly.pdbx_seq_one_letter_code
_entity_poly.pdbx_strand_id
1 'polypeptide(L)'
;MNRLTLTLGPVILAAVLSACSGMSAAPNGSAVPAGSPSGDTVTVVAKDLKFTTPAVSAKVGSPFIIAFDNQDGAPHNIAISDASGAKVFKGEIVAGKQVDYQVGALPAGTYGFICEVHPDMKGTLTVE
;
A
#
# COMPACT_ATOMS: atom_id res chain seq x y z
N MET A 1 1.52 -0.36 73.49
CA MET A 1 2.30 -1.17 74.42
C MET A 1 2.82 -2.37 73.68
N ASN A 2 4.15 -2.53 73.79
CA ASN A 2 4.98 -3.72 73.47
C ASN A 2 5.29 -4.04 72.03
N ARG A 3 6.48 -3.69 71.69
CA ARG A 3 7.85 -4.29 71.67
C ARG A 3 8.09 -5.06 70.37
N LEU A 4 8.81 -4.49 69.45
CA LEU A 4 10.27 -4.51 69.31
C LEU A 4 10.90 -5.91 69.49
N THR A 5 11.22 -6.58 68.38
CA THR A 5 12.36 -7.50 68.33
C THR A 5 13.03 -7.43 66.99
N LEU A 6 14.21 -6.89 67.05
CA LEU A 6 15.24 -6.80 66.06
C LEU A 6 16.00 -8.14 66.05
N THR A 7 16.07 -8.82 64.89
CA THR A 7 17.03 -9.90 64.71
C THR A 7 17.89 -9.61 63.50
N LEU A 8 19.12 -9.23 63.79
CA LEU A 8 20.26 -9.24 62.86
C LEU A 8 20.65 -10.70 62.59
N GLY A 9 20.88 -11.03 61.35
CA GLY A 9 21.54 -12.26 60.91
C GLY A 9 22.22 -12.03 59.54
N PRO A 10 23.31 -12.73 59.25
CA PRO A 10 24.48 -12.07 58.66
C PRO A 10 24.54 -12.09 57.11
N VAL A 11 25.30 -11.11 56.66
CA VAL A 11 25.91 -10.89 55.36
C VAL A 11 26.52 -12.17 54.80
N ILE A 12 26.09 -12.58 53.60
CA ILE A 12 26.90 -13.38 52.68
C ILE A 12 27.05 -12.61 51.37
N LEU A 13 28.24 -12.11 51.22
CA LEU A 13 28.76 -11.45 50.04
C LEU A 13 29.06 -12.54 49.00
N ALA A 14 28.28 -12.63 47.97
CA ALA A 14 28.64 -13.37 46.76
C ALA A 14 28.58 -12.43 45.54
N ALA A 15 29.73 -11.92 45.20
CA ALA A 15 29.95 -11.20 43.96
C ALA A 15 29.93 -12.21 42.83
N VAL A 16 28.92 -12.12 41.97
CA VAL A 16 28.96 -12.72 40.64
C VAL A 16 28.85 -11.60 39.65
N LEU A 17 29.99 -11.21 39.10
CA LEU A 17 30.06 -10.42 37.89
C LEU A 17 29.56 -11.29 36.74
N SER A 18 28.35 -11.04 36.30
CA SER A 18 27.88 -11.50 35.01
C SER A 18 27.64 -10.27 34.16
N ALA A 19 28.63 -9.95 33.36
CA ALA A 19 28.53 -8.98 32.29
C ALA A 19 27.63 -9.57 31.19
N CYS A 20 26.35 -9.30 31.26
CA CYS A 20 25.48 -9.43 30.09
C CYS A 20 25.40 -8.06 29.44
N SER A 21 26.19 -7.90 28.41
CA SER A 21 25.98 -6.85 27.43
C SER A 21 24.56 -6.96 26.89
N GLY A 22 23.66 -6.18 27.43
CA GLY A 22 22.35 -5.97 26.86
C GLY A 22 22.52 -5.23 25.54
N MET A 23 22.56 -5.97 24.45
CA MET A 23 22.30 -5.41 23.15
C MET A 23 20.82 -4.98 23.15
N SER A 24 20.59 -3.68 23.28
CA SER A 24 19.34 -3.07 22.84
C SER A 24 19.20 -3.34 21.35
N ALA A 25 18.50 -4.41 21.03
CA ALA A 25 17.94 -4.55 19.70
C ALA A 25 16.91 -3.44 19.55
N ALA A 26 17.30 -2.36 18.86
CA ALA A 26 16.33 -1.47 18.26
C ALA A 26 15.36 -2.34 17.44
N PRO A 27 14.05 -2.12 17.48
CA PRO A 27 13.18 -2.74 16.51
C PRO A 27 13.61 -2.18 15.15
N ASN A 28 14.40 -2.96 14.43
CA ASN A 28 14.47 -2.83 13.01
C ASN A 28 13.03 -3.00 12.54
N GLY A 29 12.39 -1.88 12.26
CA GLY A 29 11.31 -1.86 11.32
C GLY A 29 11.89 -2.48 10.06
N SER A 30 11.67 -3.76 9.87
CA SER A 30 11.87 -4.39 8.59
C SER A 30 10.98 -3.58 7.65
N ALA A 31 11.60 -2.63 6.95
CA ALA A 31 11.07 -2.19 5.69
C ALA A 31 10.92 -3.50 4.90
N VAL A 32 9.68 -3.97 4.83
CA VAL A 32 9.30 -5.00 3.88
C VAL A 32 9.83 -4.46 2.57
N PRO A 33 10.81 -5.10 1.90
CA PRO A 33 11.16 -4.68 0.56
C PRO A 33 9.82 -4.70 -0.17
N ALA A 34 9.44 -3.56 -0.75
CA ALA A 34 8.34 -3.52 -1.68
C ALA A 34 8.72 -4.55 -2.75
N GLY A 35 8.20 -5.78 -2.58
CA GLY A 35 8.36 -6.82 -3.56
C GLY A 35 7.84 -6.20 -4.84
N SER A 36 8.66 -6.17 -5.88
CA SER A 36 8.18 -5.82 -7.20
C SER A 36 6.91 -6.62 -7.40
N PRO A 37 5.77 -5.98 -7.63
CA PRO A 37 4.52 -6.70 -7.77
C PRO A 37 4.69 -7.63 -8.95
N SER A 38 4.65 -8.91 -8.65
CA SER A 38 4.67 -10.00 -9.65
C SER A 38 3.26 -10.14 -10.22
N GLY A 39 2.68 -9.03 -10.66
CA GLY A 39 1.34 -8.97 -11.23
C GLY A 39 1.37 -8.54 -12.69
N ASP A 40 0.31 -8.85 -13.43
CA ASP A 40 0.13 -8.32 -14.77
C ASP A 40 0.17 -6.78 -14.73
N THR A 41 0.80 -6.19 -15.74
CA THR A 41 0.81 -4.73 -15.90
C THR A 41 -0.13 -4.36 -17.03
N VAL A 42 -1.09 -3.48 -16.73
CA VAL A 42 -1.96 -2.87 -17.72
C VAL A 42 -1.59 -1.40 -17.90
N THR A 43 -1.58 -0.91 -19.13
CA THR A 43 -1.20 0.48 -19.42
C THR A 43 -2.43 1.32 -19.69
N VAL A 44 -2.54 2.46 -19.01
CA VAL A 44 -3.56 3.47 -19.28
C VAL A 44 -2.89 4.81 -19.54
N VAL A 45 -3.20 5.40 -20.69
CA VAL A 45 -2.64 6.69 -21.11
C VAL A 45 -3.71 7.77 -21.07
N ALA A 46 -3.38 8.90 -20.41
CA ALA A 46 -4.19 10.12 -20.42
C ALA A 46 -3.56 11.14 -21.37
N LYS A 47 -4.33 11.61 -22.33
CA LYS A 47 -3.92 12.62 -23.30
C LYS A 47 -5.13 13.39 -23.84
N ASP A 48 -4.98 14.68 -24.00
CA ASP A 48 -6.02 15.57 -24.54
C ASP A 48 -7.34 15.45 -23.74
N LEU A 49 -7.24 15.37 -22.41
CA LEU A 49 -8.37 15.20 -21.47
C LEU A 49 -9.20 13.93 -21.75
N LYS A 50 -8.54 12.85 -22.16
CA LYS A 50 -9.15 11.55 -22.45
C LYS A 50 -8.22 10.42 -22.02
N PHE A 51 -8.78 9.27 -21.67
CA PHE A 51 -8.05 8.02 -21.66
C PHE A 51 -7.99 7.48 -23.10
N THR A 52 -6.78 7.46 -23.67
CA THR A 52 -6.58 6.90 -25.03
C THR A 52 -6.59 5.38 -25.02
N THR A 53 -6.52 4.77 -23.82
CA THR A 53 -6.68 3.33 -23.59
C THR A 53 -7.96 3.11 -22.76
N PRO A 54 -9.16 3.17 -23.39
CA PRO A 54 -10.42 3.17 -22.65
C PRO A 54 -10.88 1.77 -22.18
N ALA A 55 -10.18 0.70 -22.58
CA ALA A 55 -10.49 -0.67 -22.17
C ALA A 55 -9.20 -1.44 -21.85
N VAL A 56 -9.16 -2.05 -20.69
CA VAL A 56 -8.04 -2.87 -20.21
C VAL A 56 -8.56 -4.13 -19.52
N SER A 57 -7.72 -5.16 -19.42
CA SER A 57 -8.04 -6.42 -18.73
C SER A 57 -6.98 -6.77 -17.71
N ALA A 58 -7.39 -7.44 -16.63
CA ALA A 58 -6.51 -7.97 -15.59
C ALA A 58 -6.95 -9.37 -15.17
N LYS A 59 -6.04 -10.15 -14.58
CA LYS A 59 -6.34 -11.50 -14.10
C LYS A 59 -7.11 -11.48 -12.79
N VAL A 60 -8.13 -12.32 -12.71
CA VAL A 60 -8.93 -12.52 -11.50
C VAL A 60 -8.08 -13.06 -10.35
N GLY A 61 -8.33 -12.53 -9.15
CA GLY A 61 -7.72 -13.03 -7.92
C GLY A 61 -6.23 -12.75 -7.77
N SER A 62 -5.63 -11.96 -8.65
CA SER A 62 -4.22 -11.56 -8.59
C SER A 62 -4.09 -10.03 -8.49
N PRO A 63 -3.17 -9.52 -7.65
CA PRO A 63 -2.81 -8.11 -7.70
C PRO A 63 -2.20 -7.75 -9.05
N PHE A 64 -2.39 -6.53 -9.51
CA PHE A 64 -1.85 -6.04 -10.78
C PHE A 64 -1.40 -4.59 -10.69
N ILE A 65 -0.67 -4.14 -11.69
CA ILE A 65 -0.20 -2.76 -11.81
C ILE A 65 -0.96 -2.07 -12.92
N ILE A 66 -1.37 -0.82 -12.66
CA ILE A 66 -1.75 0.10 -13.73
C ILE A 66 -0.57 1.05 -13.96
N ALA A 67 0.15 0.85 -15.06
CA ALA A 67 1.13 1.81 -15.55
C ALA A 67 0.37 3.00 -16.15
N PHE A 68 0.17 4.03 -15.34
CA PHE A 68 -0.57 5.21 -15.74
C PHE A 68 0.37 6.26 -16.31
N ASP A 69 0.21 6.61 -17.58
CA ASP A 69 1.00 7.62 -18.29
C ASP A 69 0.15 8.86 -18.53
N ASN A 70 0.35 9.88 -17.69
CA ASN A 70 -0.29 11.18 -17.90
C ASN A 70 0.58 12.05 -18.79
N GLN A 71 0.23 12.14 -20.08
CA GLN A 71 0.88 12.97 -21.10
C GLN A 71 0.33 14.40 -21.15
N ASP A 72 -0.67 14.72 -20.33
CA ASP A 72 -1.20 16.08 -20.20
C ASP A 72 -0.48 16.84 -19.09
N GLY A 73 -0.34 18.16 -19.25
CA GLY A 73 0.07 19.04 -18.17
C GLY A 73 -1.01 19.22 -17.08
N ALA A 74 -2.24 18.78 -17.36
CA ALA A 74 -3.34 18.79 -16.40
C ALA A 74 -3.25 17.63 -15.39
N PRO A 75 -3.76 17.81 -14.16
CA PRO A 75 -3.76 16.76 -13.16
C PRO A 75 -4.82 15.69 -13.49
N HIS A 76 -4.40 14.42 -13.50
CA HIS A 76 -5.27 13.26 -13.71
C HIS A 76 -4.97 12.15 -12.71
N ASN A 77 -5.94 11.26 -12.50
CA ASN A 77 -5.77 10.01 -11.76
C ASN A 77 -6.67 8.92 -12.35
N ILE A 78 -6.59 7.73 -11.76
CA ILE A 78 -7.51 6.63 -12.02
C ILE A 78 -8.19 6.26 -10.71
N ALA A 79 -9.51 6.26 -10.71
CA ALA A 79 -10.35 5.70 -9.65
C ALA A 79 -11.22 4.60 -10.26
N ILE A 80 -11.19 3.40 -9.67
CA ILE A 80 -11.94 2.23 -10.13
C ILE A 80 -13.13 2.01 -9.22
N SER A 81 -14.30 1.76 -9.83
CA SER A 81 -15.53 1.41 -9.12
C SER A 81 -16.11 0.11 -9.68
N ASP A 82 -16.76 -0.64 -8.80
CA ASP A 82 -17.50 -1.84 -9.17
C ASP A 82 -18.86 -1.51 -9.83
N ALA A 83 -19.62 -2.54 -10.20
CA ALA A 83 -20.93 -2.39 -10.83
C ALA A 83 -21.98 -1.71 -9.94
N SER A 84 -21.77 -1.69 -8.62
CA SER A 84 -22.64 -0.98 -7.68
C SER A 84 -22.28 0.51 -7.56
N GLY A 85 -21.15 0.93 -8.14
CA GLY A 85 -20.59 2.26 -7.99
C GLY A 85 -19.69 2.42 -6.76
N ALA A 86 -19.44 1.37 -6.01
CA ALA A 86 -18.53 1.41 -4.88
C ALA A 86 -17.08 1.51 -5.37
N LYS A 87 -16.34 2.47 -4.83
CA LYS A 87 -14.93 2.68 -5.19
C LYS A 87 -14.06 1.58 -4.59
N VAL A 88 -13.37 0.83 -5.44
CA VAL A 88 -12.47 -0.28 -5.05
C VAL A 88 -11.00 0.10 -5.11
N PHE A 89 -10.67 1.15 -5.85
CA PHE A 89 -9.30 1.68 -5.94
C PHE A 89 -9.31 3.18 -6.25
N LYS A 90 -8.29 3.87 -5.75
CA LYS A 90 -8.03 5.28 -6.05
C LYS A 90 -6.52 5.51 -6.15
N GLY A 91 -6.06 5.92 -7.32
CA GLY A 91 -4.70 6.38 -7.56
C GLY A 91 -4.48 7.84 -7.13
N GLU A 92 -3.24 8.19 -6.86
CA GLU A 92 -2.85 9.59 -6.61
C GLU A 92 -3.04 10.45 -7.85
N ILE A 93 -3.28 11.74 -7.64
CA ILE A 93 -3.40 12.70 -8.74
C ILE A 93 -1.99 13.12 -9.19
N VAL A 94 -1.69 12.98 -10.47
CA VAL A 94 -0.40 13.32 -11.06
C VAL A 94 -0.58 14.18 -12.31
N ALA A 95 0.41 15.02 -12.63
CA ALA A 95 0.40 15.86 -13.82
C ALA A 95 1.70 15.66 -14.61
N GLY A 96 1.61 15.43 -15.90
CA GLY A 96 2.74 15.36 -16.84
C GLY A 96 3.79 14.31 -16.49
N LYS A 97 3.39 13.19 -15.88
CA LYS A 97 4.31 12.11 -15.51
C LYS A 97 3.65 10.73 -15.54
N GLN A 98 4.49 9.72 -15.58
CA GLN A 98 4.09 8.33 -15.43
C GLN A 98 4.14 7.91 -13.95
N VAL A 99 3.23 7.04 -13.55
CA VAL A 99 3.16 6.43 -12.21
C VAL A 99 2.60 5.03 -12.28
N ASP A 100 3.10 4.14 -11.44
CA ASP A 100 2.62 2.77 -11.31
C ASP A 100 1.68 2.66 -10.10
N TYR A 101 0.41 2.44 -10.35
CA TYR A 101 -0.58 2.18 -9.31
C TYR A 101 -0.67 0.69 -8.99
N GLN A 102 -0.47 0.36 -7.72
CA GLN A 102 -0.63 -0.99 -7.19
C GLN A 102 -2.10 -1.25 -6.90
N VAL A 103 -2.73 -2.14 -7.64
CA VAL A 103 -4.12 -2.54 -7.42
C VAL A 103 -4.18 -3.93 -6.80
N GLY A 104 -4.91 -4.08 -5.70
CA GLY A 104 -5.13 -5.38 -5.06
C GLY A 104 -5.91 -6.34 -5.95
N ALA A 105 -5.92 -7.61 -5.57
CA ALA A 105 -6.71 -8.62 -6.28
C ALA A 105 -8.21 -8.24 -6.28
N LEU A 106 -8.83 -8.31 -7.45
CA LEU A 106 -10.25 -8.04 -7.63
C LEU A 106 -11.00 -9.32 -8.03
N PRO A 107 -12.27 -9.49 -7.63
CA PRO A 107 -13.15 -10.51 -8.16
C PRO A 107 -13.36 -10.38 -9.68
N ALA A 108 -13.71 -11.49 -10.34
CA ALA A 108 -14.10 -11.45 -11.74
C ALA A 108 -15.30 -10.50 -11.95
N GLY A 109 -15.22 -9.69 -12.99
CA GLY A 109 -16.28 -8.73 -13.30
C GLY A 109 -15.82 -7.57 -14.16
N THR A 110 -16.79 -6.69 -14.46
CA THR A 110 -16.56 -5.46 -15.20
C THR A 110 -16.58 -4.29 -14.23
N TYR A 111 -15.56 -3.47 -14.28
CA TYR A 111 -15.34 -2.29 -13.44
C TYR A 111 -15.26 -1.05 -14.34
N GLY A 112 -15.83 0.04 -13.85
CA GLY A 112 -15.60 1.35 -14.46
C GLY A 112 -14.37 2.01 -13.87
N PHE A 113 -13.59 2.72 -14.66
CA PHE A 113 -12.60 3.66 -14.12
C PHE A 113 -12.80 5.06 -14.69
N ILE A 114 -12.53 6.05 -13.87
CA ILE A 114 -12.68 7.48 -14.19
C ILE A 114 -11.48 8.28 -13.69
N CYS A 115 -11.29 9.48 -14.26
CA CYS A 115 -10.51 10.52 -13.62
C CYS A 115 -11.41 11.31 -12.67
N GLU A 116 -11.06 11.43 -11.38
CA GLU A 116 -11.91 12.16 -10.42
C GLU A 116 -11.88 13.68 -10.64
N VAL A 117 -10.82 14.19 -11.27
CA VAL A 117 -10.70 15.62 -11.62
C VAL A 117 -11.53 15.95 -12.86
N HIS A 118 -11.63 14.99 -13.80
CA HIS A 118 -12.33 15.14 -15.07
C HIS A 118 -13.25 13.94 -15.31
N PRO A 119 -14.47 13.93 -14.75
CA PRO A 119 -15.36 12.76 -14.76
C PRO A 119 -15.79 12.25 -16.15
N ASP A 120 -15.61 13.08 -17.20
CA ASP A 120 -15.84 12.67 -18.58
C ASP A 120 -14.76 11.73 -19.11
N MET A 121 -13.57 11.73 -18.48
CA MET A 121 -12.51 10.76 -18.76
C MET A 121 -12.85 9.44 -18.07
N LYS A 122 -13.23 8.44 -18.84
CA LYS A 122 -13.69 7.13 -18.35
C LYS A 122 -13.23 5.99 -19.24
N GLY A 123 -13.18 4.81 -18.63
CA GLY A 123 -12.87 3.57 -19.31
C GLY A 123 -13.40 2.36 -18.54
N THR A 124 -13.08 1.18 -19.04
CA THR A 124 -13.55 -0.11 -18.53
C THR A 124 -12.37 -1.02 -18.24
N LEU A 125 -12.40 -1.65 -17.06
CA LEU A 125 -11.49 -2.73 -16.67
C LEU A 125 -12.29 -4.03 -16.61
N THR A 126 -11.86 -5.04 -17.34
CA THR A 126 -12.40 -6.41 -17.26
C THR A 126 -11.45 -7.25 -16.42
N VAL A 127 -11.97 -7.90 -15.38
CA VAL A 127 -11.21 -8.84 -14.55
C VAL A 127 -11.72 -10.26 -14.81
N GLU A 128 -10.86 -11.13 -15.38
CA GLU A 128 -11.18 -12.48 -15.86
C GLU A 128 -10.05 -13.51 -15.66
#